data_80a5d03a6d7286c1790600cef45e00e3
#
_entry.id   80a5d03a6d7286c1790600cef45e00e3
#
_cell.length_a   1.000
_cell.length_b   1.000
_cell.length_c   1.000
_cell.angle_alpha   90.00
_cell.angle_beta   90.00
_cell.angle_gamma   90.00
#
_symmetry.space_group_name_H-M   'P 1'
#
loop_
_entity.id
_entity.type
_entity.pdbx_description
1 polymer ?
#
loop_
_entity_poly.entity_id
_entity_poly.type
_entity_poly.pdbx_seq_one_letter_code
_entity_poly.pdbx_strand_id
1 'polypeptide(L)'
;MLRLGGGQLKLRFGVACAVSLLATACGLAGATANSSGKVEVVAAENFWGSIASQIGGDKVHLTSIIDNPDADPHDYEPTPNDARLIARAGYVIANGAGYDPWAPKLAAANPVASRKMLVIAELAGLQEGGNPHMWYAPDIVARVVDRITDDLKKLDSSNAGYFDQSSADFKATGLKDYHNTIAAIRQKYTSTPVGASESIFAYMAPALGLNLITPPAYLKAISEGTDPSAADKVTVDQQVTGKKIKVFVFNSQNSTPDVASVVNKAKAAGIPVVETTETLIPASASFQVWQTNQLKALLAALGG
;
A
#
# COMPACT_ATOMS: atom_id res chain seq x y z
N MET A 1 -36.04 93.64 25.94
CA MET A 1 -37.29 93.48 25.20
C MET A 1 -37.60 92.03 25.06
N LEU A 2 -38.48 91.50 25.84
CA LEU A 2 -39.85 91.04 25.56
C LEU A 2 -39.90 89.95 24.47
N ARG A 3 -40.45 88.75 24.60
CA ARG A 3 -41.55 88.13 25.37
C ARG A 3 -41.49 86.63 25.07
N LEU A 4 -41.55 85.70 26.02
CA LEU A 4 -42.71 84.95 26.48
C LEU A 4 -43.57 84.21 25.44
N GLY A 5 -43.73 82.92 25.66
CA GLY A 5 -44.84 82.09 25.32
C GLY A 5 -44.38 80.72 24.94
N GLY A 6 -44.64 79.69 25.62
CA GLY A 6 -45.80 79.22 26.34
C GLY A 6 -46.34 77.96 25.73
N GLY A 7 -46.29 76.89 26.48
CA GLY A 7 -47.33 75.87 26.51
C GLY A 7 -47.22 74.70 25.47
N GLN A 8 -47.20 73.58 25.97
CA GLN A 8 -48.16 72.51 26.04
C GLN A 8 -47.51 71.12 26.10
N LEU A 9 -47.76 70.50 27.15
CA LEU A 9 -47.64 69.10 27.49
C LEU A 9 -48.54 68.27 26.57
N LYS A 10 -47.97 67.27 25.87
CA LYS A 10 -48.73 66.08 25.42
C LYS A 10 -47.93 64.82 25.60
N LEU A 11 -48.34 64.05 26.55
CA LEU A 11 -48.11 62.67 26.87
C LEU A 11 -48.53 61.77 25.67
N ARG A 12 -47.69 60.91 25.16
CA ARG A 12 -48.13 59.71 24.43
C ARG A 12 -47.07 58.62 24.40
N PHE A 13 -47.39 57.60 25.14
CA PHE A 13 -47.22 56.15 24.89
C PHE A 13 -45.96 55.64 24.23
N GLY A 14 -45.28 54.81 25.01
CA GLY A 14 -44.20 53.99 24.62
C GLY A 14 -44.61 52.86 23.66
N VAL A 15 -43.72 52.56 22.75
CA VAL A 15 -43.63 51.25 22.07
C VAL A 15 -42.22 50.75 22.31
N ALA A 16 -42.11 49.74 23.18
CA ALA A 16 -40.91 49.01 23.37
C ALA A 16 -40.72 48.10 22.15
N CYS A 17 -39.82 48.46 21.25
CA CYS A 17 -39.32 47.53 20.21
C CYS A 17 -38.27 46.57 20.83
N ALA A 18 -38.73 45.38 21.16
CA ALA A 18 -37.82 44.26 21.46
C ALA A 18 -37.05 43.87 20.18
N VAL A 19 -35.80 44.27 20.11
CA VAL A 19 -34.88 43.79 19.09
C VAL A 19 -34.45 42.38 19.50
N SER A 20 -35.10 41.38 18.89
CA SER A 20 -34.65 39.97 18.96
C SER A 20 -33.37 39.82 18.15
N LEU A 21 -32.22 39.71 18.81
CA LEU A 21 -30.97 39.24 18.19
C LEU A 21 -31.16 37.77 17.81
N LEU A 22 -31.45 37.49 16.56
CA LEU A 22 -31.26 36.21 15.95
C LEU A 22 -29.73 35.97 15.79
N ALA A 23 -29.17 35.25 16.76
CA ALA A 23 -27.85 34.66 16.59
C ALA A 23 -27.93 33.59 15.50
N THR A 24 -27.58 33.98 14.28
CA THR A 24 -27.28 33.01 13.19
C THR A 24 -26.03 32.25 13.58
N ALA A 25 -26.24 31.11 14.21
CA ALA A 25 -25.16 30.09 14.31
C ALA A 25 -24.83 29.65 12.88
N CYS A 26 -23.74 30.16 12.31
CA CYS A 26 -23.07 29.54 11.18
C CYS A 26 -22.60 28.17 11.66
N GLY A 27 -23.44 27.17 11.45
CA GLY A 27 -23.01 25.78 11.55
C GLY A 27 -21.83 25.57 10.59
N LEU A 28 -20.67 25.27 11.14
CA LEU A 28 -19.60 24.67 10.36
C LEU A 28 -20.23 23.50 9.61
N ALA A 29 -20.27 23.63 8.29
CA ALA A 29 -20.61 22.52 7.41
C ALA A 29 -19.60 21.39 7.69
N GLY A 30 -20.05 20.44 8.50
CA GLY A 30 -19.35 19.19 8.71
C GLY A 30 -19.12 18.54 7.35
N ALA A 31 -18.02 17.89 7.24
CA ALA A 31 -17.60 17.06 6.12
C ALA A 31 -18.80 16.36 5.48
N THR A 32 -18.90 16.45 4.17
CA THR A 32 -19.87 15.73 3.35
C THR A 32 -19.75 14.24 3.66
N ALA A 33 -20.62 13.74 4.53
CA ALA A 33 -20.85 12.31 4.63
C ALA A 33 -21.31 11.86 3.24
N ASN A 34 -20.56 10.96 2.64
CA ASN A 34 -20.93 10.36 1.37
C ASN A 34 -22.32 9.75 1.51
N SER A 35 -23.17 9.95 0.51
CA SER A 35 -24.57 9.51 0.49
C SER A 35 -24.75 7.98 0.61
N SER A 36 -23.68 7.19 0.62
CA SER A 36 -23.69 5.73 0.76
C SER A 36 -23.46 5.23 2.20
N GLY A 37 -23.03 6.07 3.13
CA GLY A 37 -22.63 5.66 4.49
C GLY A 37 -21.38 4.79 4.55
N LYS A 38 -20.64 4.63 3.44
CA LYS A 38 -19.42 3.83 3.34
C LYS A 38 -18.19 4.70 3.51
N VAL A 39 -17.11 4.10 4.04
CA VAL A 39 -15.81 4.76 4.10
C VAL A 39 -15.17 4.76 2.70
N GLU A 40 -14.83 5.95 2.18
CA GLU A 40 -14.05 6.08 0.95
C GLU A 40 -12.59 5.77 1.25
N VAL A 41 -12.07 4.69 0.67
CA VAL A 41 -10.70 4.21 0.83
C VAL A 41 -9.96 4.32 -0.49
N VAL A 42 -8.80 4.96 -0.49
CA VAL A 42 -7.89 5.00 -1.63
C VAL A 42 -6.58 4.36 -1.23
N ALA A 43 -6.19 3.30 -1.93
CA ALA A 43 -4.87 2.70 -1.83
C ALA A 43 -4.01 3.17 -3.01
N ALA A 44 -2.75 3.52 -2.75
CA ALA A 44 -1.82 3.86 -3.83
C ALA A 44 -1.65 2.66 -4.76
N GLU A 45 -1.50 1.45 -4.21
CA GLU A 45 -1.31 0.21 -4.98
C GLU A 45 -2.39 -0.84 -4.68
N ASN A 46 -2.60 -1.72 -5.66
CA ASN A 46 -3.63 -2.74 -5.61
C ASN A 46 -3.35 -3.87 -4.58
N PHE A 47 -2.09 -4.14 -4.23
CA PHE A 47 -1.77 -5.17 -3.25
C PHE A 47 -2.23 -4.77 -1.83
N TRP A 48 -2.03 -3.52 -1.39
CA TRP A 48 -2.60 -3.01 -0.13
C TRP A 48 -4.12 -2.81 -0.24
N GLY A 49 -4.58 -2.35 -1.41
CA GLY A 49 -6.00 -2.20 -1.70
C GLY A 49 -6.76 -3.52 -1.59
N SER A 50 -6.19 -4.62 -2.09
CA SER A 50 -6.79 -5.94 -1.98
C SER A 50 -6.99 -6.40 -0.53
N ILE A 51 -6.02 -6.13 0.35
CA ILE A 51 -6.15 -6.43 1.79
C ILE A 51 -7.25 -5.56 2.40
N ALA A 52 -7.22 -4.25 2.15
CA ALA A 52 -8.20 -3.32 2.69
C ALA A 52 -9.63 -3.61 2.22
N SER A 53 -9.79 -4.03 0.96
CA SER A 53 -11.08 -4.44 0.40
C SER A 53 -11.66 -5.66 1.10
N GLN A 54 -10.82 -6.65 1.41
CA GLN A 54 -11.27 -7.88 2.07
C GLN A 54 -11.65 -7.67 3.54
N ILE A 55 -10.96 -6.74 4.23
CA ILE A 55 -11.30 -6.37 5.61
C ILE A 55 -12.54 -5.46 5.63
N GLY A 56 -12.60 -4.50 4.71
CA GLY A 56 -13.68 -3.50 4.65
C GLY A 56 -14.99 -4.03 4.08
N GLY A 57 -14.91 -4.98 3.14
CA GLY A 57 -16.07 -5.59 2.48
C GLY A 57 -17.03 -4.57 1.90
N ASP A 58 -18.32 -4.74 2.16
CA ASP A 58 -19.39 -3.86 1.69
C ASP A 58 -19.51 -2.54 2.49
N LYS A 59 -18.70 -2.35 3.55
CA LYS A 59 -18.68 -1.14 4.39
C LYS A 59 -17.75 -0.07 3.86
N VAL A 60 -16.92 -0.40 2.88
CA VAL A 60 -16.00 0.54 2.24
C VAL A 60 -16.29 0.68 0.74
N HIS A 61 -15.88 1.81 0.18
CA HIS A 61 -15.72 1.98 -1.25
C HIS A 61 -14.23 2.15 -1.52
N LEU A 62 -13.60 1.10 -2.07
CA LEU A 62 -12.16 1.07 -2.28
C LEU A 62 -11.80 1.35 -3.74
N THR A 63 -10.81 2.19 -3.94
CA THR A 63 -10.14 2.42 -5.22
C THR A 63 -8.63 2.24 -5.04
N SER A 64 -8.01 1.41 -5.86
CA SER A 64 -6.55 1.36 -6.02
C SER A 64 -6.15 2.22 -7.21
N ILE A 65 -5.10 3.04 -7.05
CA ILE A 65 -4.66 3.94 -8.12
C ILE A 65 -3.77 3.18 -9.10
N ILE A 66 -2.74 2.50 -8.60
CA ILE A 66 -1.89 1.64 -9.42
C ILE A 66 -2.47 0.22 -9.38
N ASP A 67 -3.13 -0.18 -10.45
CA ASP A 67 -3.79 -1.48 -10.63
C ASP A 67 -3.47 -2.15 -11.98
N ASN A 68 -2.74 -1.46 -12.84
CA ASN A 68 -2.31 -2.00 -14.13
C ASN A 68 -1.11 -2.95 -13.95
N PRO A 69 -1.23 -4.24 -14.32
CA PRO A 69 -0.13 -5.19 -14.22
C PRO A 69 1.04 -4.94 -15.19
N ASP A 70 0.84 -4.08 -16.20
CA ASP A 70 1.87 -3.73 -17.17
C ASP A 70 2.63 -2.43 -16.79
N ALA A 71 2.22 -1.75 -15.71
CA ALA A 71 2.88 -0.53 -15.24
C ALA A 71 4.01 -0.87 -14.27
N ASP A 72 5.14 -0.15 -14.40
CA ASP A 72 6.16 -0.10 -13.36
C ASP A 72 5.72 0.95 -12.31
N PRO A 73 5.42 0.55 -11.07
CA PRO A 73 4.97 1.51 -10.06
C PRO A 73 6.04 2.53 -9.63
N HIS A 74 7.33 2.22 -9.81
CA HIS A 74 8.42 3.15 -9.51
C HIS A 74 8.42 4.39 -10.41
N ASP A 75 7.91 4.25 -11.65
CA ASP A 75 7.84 5.32 -12.64
C ASP A 75 6.44 5.99 -12.72
N TYR A 76 5.56 5.70 -11.75
CA TYR A 76 4.19 6.19 -11.80
C TYR A 76 4.09 7.71 -11.60
N GLU A 77 3.48 8.39 -12.57
CA GLU A 77 3.14 9.81 -12.50
C GLU A 77 1.63 10.00 -12.19
N PRO A 78 1.27 10.66 -11.07
CA PRO A 78 -0.12 10.81 -10.68
C PRO A 78 -0.88 11.75 -11.62
N THR A 79 -2.13 11.39 -11.89
CA THR A 79 -3.03 12.14 -12.75
C THR A 79 -3.90 13.13 -11.95
N PRO A 80 -4.57 14.11 -12.61
CA PRO A 80 -5.58 14.93 -11.94
C PRO A 80 -6.76 14.11 -11.38
N ASN A 81 -7.01 12.89 -11.89
CA ASN A 81 -8.02 12.00 -11.34
C ASN A 81 -7.58 11.45 -9.98
N ASP A 82 -6.33 11.08 -9.83
CA ASP A 82 -5.79 10.56 -8.57
C ASP A 82 -5.83 11.61 -7.47
N ALA A 83 -5.52 12.86 -7.82
CA ALA A 83 -5.70 14.00 -6.90
C ALA A 83 -7.16 14.14 -6.44
N ARG A 84 -8.14 13.96 -7.33
CA ARG A 84 -9.57 14.01 -6.97
C ARG A 84 -9.99 12.81 -6.09
N LEU A 85 -9.47 11.63 -6.37
CA LEU A 85 -9.73 10.43 -5.55
C LEU A 85 -9.19 10.65 -4.13
N ILE A 86 -7.93 11.04 -4.00
CA ILE A 86 -7.31 11.32 -2.70
C ILE A 86 -8.02 12.46 -1.97
N ALA A 87 -8.45 13.53 -2.67
CA ALA A 87 -9.16 14.63 -2.05
C ALA A 87 -10.49 14.22 -1.38
N ARG A 88 -11.16 13.18 -1.85
CA ARG A 88 -12.42 12.66 -1.30
C ARG A 88 -12.23 11.52 -0.30
N ALA A 89 -11.06 10.91 -0.27
CA ALA A 89 -10.79 9.77 0.57
C ALA A 89 -10.90 10.09 2.07
N GLY A 90 -11.64 9.28 2.81
CA GLY A 90 -11.61 9.25 4.26
C GLY A 90 -10.44 8.44 4.82
N TYR A 91 -9.91 7.52 4.02
CA TYR A 91 -8.74 6.73 4.34
C TYR A 91 -7.83 6.59 3.12
N VAL A 92 -6.55 6.93 3.28
CA VAL A 92 -5.51 6.77 2.25
C VAL A 92 -4.48 5.78 2.76
N ILE A 93 -4.11 4.82 1.91
CA ILE A 93 -3.08 3.81 2.20
C ILE A 93 -1.98 3.97 1.16
N ALA A 94 -0.77 4.23 1.63
CA ALA A 94 0.43 4.40 0.82
C ALA A 94 1.55 3.46 1.31
N ASN A 95 2.39 3.00 0.40
CA ASN A 95 3.52 2.14 0.74
C ASN A 95 4.62 2.91 1.47
N GLY A 96 5.03 4.05 0.96
CA GLY A 96 6.15 4.83 1.48
C GLY A 96 7.52 4.30 1.06
N ALA A 97 8.57 4.67 1.81
CA ALA A 97 9.97 4.35 1.51
C ALA A 97 10.45 4.83 0.12
N GLY A 98 9.84 5.89 -0.42
CA GLY A 98 10.17 6.43 -1.74
C GLY A 98 9.44 5.77 -2.90
N TYR A 99 8.57 4.78 -2.65
CA TYR A 99 7.84 4.05 -3.69
C TYR A 99 6.71 4.87 -4.32
N ASP A 100 5.92 5.53 -3.49
CA ASP A 100 4.73 6.30 -3.87
C ASP A 100 4.70 7.72 -3.25
N PRO A 101 5.78 8.51 -3.37
CA PRO A 101 5.90 9.81 -2.69
C PRO A 101 4.85 10.83 -3.13
N TRP A 102 4.17 10.57 -4.24
CA TRP A 102 3.07 11.37 -4.76
C TRP A 102 1.80 11.28 -3.89
N ALA A 103 1.51 10.11 -3.29
CA ALA A 103 0.28 9.89 -2.54
C ALA A 103 0.21 10.76 -1.27
N PRO A 104 1.21 10.78 -0.37
CA PRO A 104 1.21 11.71 0.76
C PRO A 104 1.29 13.18 0.33
N LYS A 105 1.96 13.53 -0.77
CA LYS A 105 1.99 14.92 -1.29
C LYS A 105 0.61 15.38 -1.74
N LEU A 106 -0.13 14.54 -2.47
CA LEU A 106 -1.50 14.85 -2.88
C LEU A 106 -2.45 14.95 -1.68
N ALA A 107 -2.29 14.08 -0.68
CA ALA A 107 -3.08 14.15 0.55
C ALA A 107 -2.82 15.45 1.33
N ALA A 108 -1.56 15.88 1.42
CA ALA A 108 -1.17 17.13 2.08
C ALA A 108 -1.65 18.38 1.32
N ALA A 109 -1.65 18.34 -0.02
CA ALA A 109 -2.18 19.42 -0.86
C ALA A 109 -3.70 19.58 -0.78
N ASN A 110 -4.42 18.54 -0.30
CA ASN A 110 -5.88 18.52 -0.14
C ASN A 110 -6.24 18.12 1.29
N PRO A 111 -6.02 19.00 2.30
CA PRO A 111 -6.18 18.63 3.69
C PRO A 111 -7.67 18.37 4.04
N VAL A 112 -7.92 17.20 4.65
CA VAL A 112 -9.22 16.80 5.21
C VAL A 112 -8.98 16.39 6.66
N ALA A 113 -9.56 17.12 7.61
CA ALA A 113 -9.28 16.96 9.04
C ALA A 113 -9.62 15.54 9.58
N SER A 114 -10.63 14.89 9.00
CA SER A 114 -11.08 13.54 9.40
C SER A 114 -10.35 12.42 8.65
N ARG A 115 -9.53 12.74 7.65
CA ARG A 115 -8.84 11.71 6.86
C ARG A 115 -7.82 10.96 7.71
N LYS A 116 -7.87 9.65 7.63
CA LYS A 116 -6.79 8.78 8.06
C LYS A 116 -5.79 8.59 6.93
N MET A 117 -4.51 8.53 7.27
CA MET A 117 -3.46 8.12 6.34
C MET A 117 -2.61 7.04 7.00
N LEU A 118 -2.41 5.95 6.29
CA LEU A 118 -1.49 4.87 6.64
C LEU A 118 -0.35 4.87 5.65
N VAL A 119 0.86 5.09 6.13
CA VAL A 119 2.10 4.88 5.39
C VAL A 119 2.76 3.63 5.94
N ILE A 120 2.86 2.59 5.10
CA ILE A 120 3.31 1.25 5.55
C ILE A 120 4.76 1.31 6.01
N ALA A 121 5.61 2.09 5.32
CA ALA A 121 7.01 2.27 5.73
C ALA A 121 7.14 2.80 7.16
N GLU A 122 6.31 3.77 7.55
CA GLU A 122 6.28 4.30 8.92
C GLU A 122 5.85 3.21 9.92
N LEU A 123 4.80 2.43 9.57
CA LEU A 123 4.37 1.30 10.38
C LEU A 123 5.48 0.26 10.55
N ALA A 124 6.26 0.02 9.49
CA ALA A 124 7.39 -0.92 9.50
C ALA A 124 8.63 -0.36 10.20
N GLY A 125 8.72 0.95 10.43
CA GLY A 125 9.91 1.63 10.94
C GLY A 125 11.00 1.78 9.88
N LEU A 126 10.61 1.75 8.59
CA LEU A 126 11.52 1.87 7.46
C LEU A 126 11.70 3.33 7.07
N GLN A 127 12.95 3.72 6.81
CA GLN A 127 13.28 5.06 6.34
C GLN A 127 13.21 5.15 4.82
N GLU A 128 13.12 6.36 4.30
CA GLU A 128 13.23 6.64 2.87
C GLU A 128 14.55 6.08 2.29
N GLY A 129 14.46 5.49 1.08
CA GLY A 129 15.57 4.77 0.44
C GLY A 129 15.83 3.36 0.99
N GLY A 130 15.02 2.88 1.94
CA GLY A 130 14.95 1.47 2.32
C GLY A 130 14.27 0.64 1.24
N ASN A 131 14.32 -0.69 1.36
CA ASN A 131 13.65 -1.58 0.40
C ASN A 131 12.12 -1.43 0.50
N PRO A 132 11.42 -0.94 -0.53
CA PRO A 132 9.99 -0.65 -0.46
C PRO A 132 9.09 -1.90 -0.54
N HIS A 133 9.60 -3.06 -0.90
CA HIS A 133 8.82 -4.26 -1.23
C HIS A 133 8.23 -4.98 0.01
N MET A 134 7.66 -4.22 0.93
CA MET A 134 7.17 -4.69 2.23
C MET A 134 6.00 -5.68 2.14
N TRP A 135 5.29 -5.72 1.02
CA TRP A 135 4.24 -6.71 0.77
C TRP A 135 4.77 -8.13 0.54
N TYR A 136 6.09 -8.29 0.42
CA TYR A 136 6.80 -9.57 0.43
C TYR A 136 7.32 -9.96 1.83
N ALA A 137 7.04 -9.16 2.88
CA ALA A 137 7.40 -9.43 4.26
C ALA A 137 6.17 -9.94 5.05
N PRO A 138 6.05 -11.23 5.37
CA PRO A 138 4.85 -11.79 5.99
C PRO A 138 4.49 -11.16 7.35
N ASP A 139 5.49 -10.78 8.13
CA ASP A 139 5.32 -10.09 9.43
C ASP A 139 4.81 -8.66 9.26
N ILE A 140 5.26 -7.93 8.24
CA ILE A 140 4.75 -6.60 7.92
C ILE A 140 3.30 -6.71 7.42
N VAL A 141 3.00 -7.67 6.54
CA VAL A 141 1.64 -7.93 6.06
C VAL A 141 0.67 -8.16 7.23
N ALA A 142 1.07 -8.97 8.23
CA ALA A 142 0.24 -9.20 9.41
C ALA A 142 -0.03 -7.89 10.20
N ARG A 143 0.98 -7.05 10.39
CA ARG A 143 0.85 -5.73 11.05
C ARG A 143 -0.03 -4.77 10.25
N VAL A 144 0.04 -4.82 8.92
CA VAL A 144 -0.81 -4.00 8.03
C VAL A 144 -2.27 -4.42 8.15
N VAL A 145 -2.57 -5.72 8.18
CA VAL A 145 -3.92 -6.25 8.40
C VAL A 145 -4.50 -5.71 9.71
N ASP A 146 -3.74 -5.79 10.81
CA ASP A 146 -4.17 -5.28 12.12
C ASP A 146 -4.40 -3.77 12.08
N ARG A 147 -3.49 -3.02 11.46
CA ARG A 147 -3.59 -1.57 11.38
C ARG A 147 -4.77 -1.10 10.53
N ILE A 148 -5.02 -1.71 9.38
CA ILE A 148 -6.19 -1.40 8.53
C ILE A 148 -7.47 -1.67 9.32
N THR A 149 -7.55 -2.81 10.03
CA THR A 149 -8.69 -3.15 10.87
C THR A 149 -8.96 -2.06 11.92
N ASP A 150 -7.94 -1.67 12.67
CA ASP A 150 -8.05 -0.64 13.71
C ASP A 150 -8.43 0.74 13.17
N ASP A 151 -7.91 1.10 12.00
CA ASP A 151 -8.23 2.38 11.38
C ASP A 151 -9.67 2.39 10.83
N LEU A 152 -10.14 1.31 10.22
CA LEU A 152 -11.54 1.18 9.77
C LEU A 152 -12.52 1.22 10.95
N LYS A 153 -12.21 0.55 12.07
CA LYS A 153 -13.01 0.62 13.30
C LYS A 153 -13.13 2.04 13.88
N LYS A 154 -12.09 2.87 13.72
CA LYS A 154 -12.12 4.28 14.14
C LYS A 154 -12.91 5.15 13.17
N LEU A 155 -12.88 4.84 11.88
CA LEU A 155 -13.59 5.58 10.84
C LEU A 155 -15.09 5.25 10.80
N ASP A 156 -15.45 4.01 11.11
CA ASP A 156 -16.82 3.52 11.16
C ASP A 156 -16.99 2.57 12.36
N SER A 157 -17.16 3.18 13.53
CA SER A 157 -17.31 2.46 14.79
C SER A 157 -18.60 1.64 14.87
N SER A 158 -19.61 1.97 14.07
CA SER A 158 -20.87 1.21 14.01
C SER A 158 -20.68 -0.16 13.41
N ASN A 159 -19.69 -0.34 12.55
CA ASN A 159 -19.31 -1.61 11.92
C ASN A 159 -18.04 -2.24 12.50
N ALA A 160 -17.59 -1.83 13.71
CA ALA A 160 -16.35 -2.34 14.31
C ALA A 160 -16.30 -3.87 14.41
N GLY A 161 -17.40 -4.51 14.84
CA GLY A 161 -17.48 -5.98 14.93
C GLY A 161 -17.39 -6.68 13.58
N TYR A 162 -17.90 -6.06 12.52
CA TYR A 162 -17.74 -6.56 11.15
C TYR A 162 -16.26 -6.58 10.73
N PHE A 163 -15.53 -5.48 10.96
CA PHE A 163 -14.11 -5.40 10.61
C PHE A 163 -13.26 -6.37 11.42
N ASP A 164 -13.56 -6.57 12.71
CA ASP A 164 -12.88 -7.56 13.55
C ASP A 164 -13.08 -8.97 13.01
N GLN A 165 -14.32 -9.34 12.63
CA GLN A 165 -14.63 -10.66 12.07
C GLN A 165 -13.95 -10.86 10.71
N SER A 166 -14.06 -9.88 9.79
CA SER A 166 -13.43 -9.96 8.46
C SER A 166 -11.93 -10.10 8.55
N SER A 167 -11.28 -9.36 9.46
CA SER A 167 -9.84 -9.47 9.74
C SER A 167 -9.47 -10.86 10.28
N ALA A 168 -10.25 -11.39 11.22
CA ALA A 168 -10.04 -12.73 11.77
C ALA A 168 -10.16 -13.81 10.67
N ASP A 169 -11.19 -13.72 9.83
CA ASP A 169 -11.41 -14.64 8.72
C ASP A 169 -10.30 -14.54 7.68
N PHE A 170 -9.86 -13.32 7.34
CA PHE A 170 -8.76 -13.11 6.42
C PHE A 170 -7.46 -13.73 6.94
N LYS A 171 -7.12 -13.54 8.23
CA LYS A 171 -5.93 -14.14 8.85
C LYS A 171 -6.01 -15.66 8.96
N ALA A 172 -7.15 -16.19 9.41
CA ALA A 172 -7.30 -17.62 9.69
C ALA A 172 -7.52 -18.47 8.43
N THR A 173 -8.31 -17.94 7.48
CA THR A 173 -8.74 -18.66 6.28
C THR A 173 -8.10 -18.09 5.02
N GLY A 174 -8.16 -16.78 4.85
CA GLY A 174 -7.63 -16.12 3.65
C GLY A 174 -6.14 -16.36 3.46
N LEU A 175 -5.33 -16.17 4.50
CA LEU A 175 -3.88 -16.35 4.46
C LEU A 175 -3.41 -17.80 4.70
N LYS A 176 -4.31 -18.77 4.86
CA LYS A 176 -3.95 -20.16 5.21
C LYS A 176 -2.99 -20.79 4.21
N ASP A 177 -3.33 -20.76 2.92
CA ASP A 177 -2.50 -21.37 1.88
C ASP A 177 -1.17 -20.63 1.70
N TYR A 178 -1.18 -19.31 1.83
CA TYR A 178 0.02 -18.48 1.85
C TYR A 178 0.99 -18.94 2.96
N HIS A 179 0.52 -19.02 4.19
CA HIS A 179 1.35 -19.47 5.33
C HIS A 179 1.78 -20.92 5.22
N ASN A 180 0.90 -21.81 4.75
CA ASN A 180 1.23 -23.22 4.55
C ASN A 180 2.33 -23.38 3.50
N THR A 181 2.28 -22.62 2.39
CA THR A 181 3.29 -22.70 1.36
C THR A 181 4.63 -22.14 1.84
N ILE A 182 4.64 -21.03 2.61
CA ILE A 182 5.85 -20.52 3.28
C ILE A 182 6.45 -21.60 4.19
N ALA A 183 5.64 -22.22 5.04
CA ALA A 183 6.08 -23.25 5.97
C ALA A 183 6.67 -24.47 5.23
N ALA A 184 6.04 -24.93 4.15
CA ALA A 184 6.50 -26.05 3.35
C ALA A 184 7.88 -25.78 2.70
N ILE A 185 8.06 -24.58 2.12
CA ILE A 185 9.36 -24.17 1.54
C ILE A 185 10.41 -24.13 2.66
N ARG A 186 10.10 -23.46 3.76
CA ARG A 186 11.01 -23.31 4.90
C ARG A 186 11.45 -24.67 5.47
N GLN A 187 10.51 -25.60 5.66
CA GLN A 187 10.79 -26.91 6.20
C GLN A 187 11.74 -27.72 5.30
N LYS A 188 11.54 -27.64 3.98
CA LYS A 188 12.23 -28.52 3.01
C LYS A 188 13.52 -27.92 2.45
N TYR A 189 13.61 -26.57 2.37
CA TYR A 189 14.66 -25.89 1.61
C TYR A 189 15.44 -24.85 2.41
N THR A 190 15.38 -24.88 3.76
CA THR A 190 16.19 -23.99 4.60
C THR A 190 17.67 -24.01 4.18
N SER A 191 18.26 -22.81 4.12
CA SER A 191 19.66 -22.56 3.71
C SER A 191 19.97 -22.86 2.24
N THR A 192 18.96 -23.22 1.41
CA THR A 192 19.18 -23.41 -0.02
C THR A 192 19.58 -22.09 -0.67
N PRO A 193 20.72 -22.03 -1.41
CA PRO A 193 21.17 -20.83 -2.08
C PRO A 193 20.25 -20.51 -3.28
N VAL A 194 19.79 -19.26 -3.34
CA VAL A 194 18.95 -18.72 -4.42
C VAL A 194 19.49 -17.38 -4.88
N GLY A 195 19.18 -17.02 -6.13
CA GLY A 195 19.48 -15.70 -6.68
C GLY A 195 18.20 -14.92 -6.95
N ALA A 196 18.31 -13.59 -7.03
CA ALA A 196 17.21 -12.73 -7.46
C ALA A 196 17.72 -11.59 -8.35
N SER A 197 16.83 -11.07 -9.21
CA SER A 197 17.16 -9.95 -10.09
C SER A 197 17.23 -8.61 -9.34
N GLU A 198 16.44 -8.47 -8.27
CA GLU A 198 16.34 -7.22 -7.53
C GLU A 198 15.88 -7.44 -6.09
N SER A 199 15.68 -6.34 -5.35
CA SER A 199 15.38 -6.36 -3.91
C SER A 199 13.95 -6.82 -3.54
N ILE A 200 13.06 -7.02 -4.50
CA ILE A 200 11.68 -7.48 -4.27
C ILE A 200 11.62 -8.79 -3.47
N PHE A 201 12.57 -9.69 -3.70
CA PHE A 201 12.62 -10.99 -3.03
C PHE A 201 13.37 -10.98 -1.69
N ALA A 202 13.99 -9.85 -1.33
CA ALA A 202 14.86 -9.77 -0.15
C ALA A 202 14.15 -9.96 1.19
N TYR A 203 12.86 -9.64 1.29
CA TYR A 203 12.05 -9.91 2.49
C TYR A 203 11.53 -11.36 2.53
N MET A 204 11.13 -11.88 1.37
CA MET A 204 10.54 -13.22 1.31
C MET A 204 11.61 -14.31 1.49
N ALA A 205 12.80 -14.15 0.95
CA ALA A 205 13.85 -15.17 1.06
C ALA A 205 14.16 -15.58 2.52
N PRO A 206 14.42 -14.68 3.48
CA PRO A 206 14.61 -15.06 4.88
C PRO A 206 13.34 -15.62 5.54
N ALA A 207 12.15 -15.16 5.17
CA ALA A 207 10.90 -15.72 5.67
C ALA A 207 10.73 -17.19 5.25
N LEU A 208 11.22 -17.56 4.07
CA LEU A 208 11.28 -18.92 3.56
C LEU A 208 12.47 -19.73 4.10
N GLY A 209 13.37 -19.11 4.86
CA GLY A 209 14.63 -19.74 5.31
C GLY A 209 15.65 -19.95 4.20
N LEU A 210 15.45 -19.35 3.01
CA LEU A 210 16.37 -19.46 1.88
C LEU A 210 17.58 -18.55 2.06
N ASN A 211 18.70 -18.94 1.45
CA ASN A 211 19.92 -18.13 1.43
C ASN A 211 20.01 -17.36 0.11
N LEU A 212 19.57 -16.10 0.12
CA LEU A 212 19.69 -15.19 -1.02
C LEU A 212 21.14 -14.71 -1.14
N ILE A 213 21.88 -15.22 -2.13
CA ILE A 213 23.31 -14.95 -2.29
C ILE A 213 23.65 -13.87 -3.32
N THR A 214 22.66 -13.31 -4.01
CA THR A 214 22.86 -12.15 -4.88
C THR A 214 23.32 -10.96 -4.05
N PRO A 215 24.39 -10.22 -4.45
CA PRO A 215 24.89 -9.09 -3.69
C PRO A 215 23.79 -8.06 -3.42
N PRO A 216 23.62 -7.57 -2.17
CA PRO A 216 22.60 -6.59 -1.84
C PRO A 216 22.71 -5.28 -2.65
N ALA A 217 23.94 -4.86 -3.00
CA ALA A 217 24.16 -3.68 -3.83
C ALA A 217 23.67 -3.88 -5.27
N TYR A 218 23.80 -5.11 -5.83
CA TYR A 218 23.21 -5.46 -7.11
C TYR A 218 21.68 -5.37 -7.07
N LEU A 219 21.08 -6.02 -6.07
CA LEU A 219 19.61 -6.03 -5.89
C LEU A 219 19.07 -4.61 -5.80
N LYS A 220 19.72 -3.75 -5.00
CA LYS A 220 19.31 -2.36 -4.82
C LYS A 220 19.44 -1.56 -6.11
N ALA A 221 20.56 -1.67 -6.81
CA ALA A 221 20.81 -0.94 -8.04
C ALA A 221 19.74 -1.24 -9.11
N ILE A 222 19.38 -2.53 -9.30
CA ILE A 222 18.33 -2.90 -10.26
C ILE A 222 16.96 -2.34 -9.82
N SER A 223 16.60 -2.46 -8.53
CA SER A 223 15.34 -1.90 -8.02
C SER A 223 15.22 -0.38 -8.19
N GLU A 224 16.35 0.34 -8.11
CA GLU A 224 16.38 1.80 -8.24
C GLU A 224 16.59 2.27 -9.69
N GLY A 225 16.55 1.35 -10.66
CA GLY A 225 16.77 1.68 -12.08
C GLY A 225 18.18 2.16 -12.39
N THR A 226 19.17 1.86 -11.51
CA THR A 226 20.57 2.24 -11.69
C THR A 226 21.43 1.06 -12.12
N ASP A 227 22.59 1.34 -12.73
CA ASP A 227 23.52 0.30 -13.15
C ASP A 227 24.26 -0.35 -11.96
N PRO A 228 24.17 -1.69 -11.78
CA PRO A 228 25.00 -2.40 -10.81
C PRO A 228 26.49 -2.27 -11.14
N SER A 229 27.34 -2.33 -10.11
CA SER A 229 28.79 -2.33 -10.31
C SER A 229 29.25 -3.50 -11.19
N ALA A 230 30.35 -3.32 -11.92
CA ALA A 230 30.93 -4.40 -12.74
C ALA A 230 31.31 -5.63 -11.89
N ALA A 231 31.76 -5.42 -10.65
CA ALA A 231 32.09 -6.50 -9.73
C ALA A 231 30.85 -7.31 -9.31
N ASP A 232 29.73 -6.63 -9.04
CA ASP A 232 28.47 -7.28 -8.70
C ASP A 232 27.90 -8.06 -9.91
N LYS A 233 27.94 -7.46 -11.12
CA LYS A 233 27.55 -8.17 -12.38
C LYS A 233 28.33 -9.45 -12.57
N VAL A 234 29.66 -9.39 -12.40
CA VAL A 234 30.53 -10.59 -12.47
C VAL A 234 30.17 -11.62 -11.40
N THR A 235 29.89 -11.18 -10.18
CA THR A 235 29.49 -12.06 -9.08
C THR A 235 28.19 -12.82 -9.41
N VAL A 236 27.16 -12.10 -9.88
CA VAL A 236 25.87 -12.69 -10.27
C VAL A 236 26.04 -13.66 -11.44
N ASP A 237 26.81 -13.28 -12.46
CA ASP A 237 27.15 -14.15 -13.58
C ASP A 237 27.82 -15.46 -13.13
N GLN A 238 28.76 -15.38 -12.19
CA GLN A 238 29.44 -16.56 -11.63
C GLN A 238 28.51 -17.41 -10.77
N GLN A 239 27.53 -16.83 -10.09
CA GLN A 239 26.51 -17.58 -9.34
C GLN A 239 25.63 -18.41 -10.27
N VAL A 240 25.26 -17.84 -11.41
CA VAL A 240 24.41 -18.47 -12.41
C VAL A 240 25.23 -19.50 -13.24
N THR A 241 26.31 -19.08 -13.87
CA THR A 241 27.10 -19.98 -14.76
C THR A 241 27.78 -21.12 -13.99
N GLY A 242 28.18 -20.84 -12.74
CA GLY A 242 28.75 -21.85 -11.83
C GLY A 242 27.70 -22.67 -11.09
N LYS A 243 26.41 -22.53 -11.40
CA LYS A 243 25.28 -23.24 -10.76
C LYS A 243 25.30 -23.19 -9.23
N LYS A 244 25.69 -22.03 -8.67
CA LYS A 244 25.78 -21.81 -7.22
C LYS A 244 24.43 -21.56 -6.57
N ILE A 245 23.38 -21.35 -7.37
CA ILE A 245 22.00 -21.11 -6.94
C ILE A 245 21.09 -22.22 -7.46
N LYS A 246 20.07 -22.56 -6.66
CA LYS A 246 19.09 -23.58 -7.01
C LYS A 246 17.98 -23.03 -7.92
N VAL A 247 17.60 -21.76 -7.72
CA VAL A 247 16.54 -21.04 -8.44
C VAL A 247 16.98 -19.59 -8.60
N PHE A 248 16.62 -18.97 -9.71
CA PHE A 248 16.72 -17.53 -9.93
C PHE A 248 15.32 -16.90 -9.95
N VAL A 249 15.06 -15.98 -9.03
CA VAL A 249 13.79 -15.23 -8.93
C VAL A 249 13.97 -13.90 -9.63
N PHE A 250 13.04 -13.52 -10.51
CA PHE A 250 13.13 -12.23 -11.18
C PHE A 250 11.78 -11.51 -11.21
N ASN A 251 11.83 -10.18 -11.12
CA ASN A 251 10.67 -9.32 -11.30
C ASN A 251 10.41 -9.14 -12.81
N SER A 252 9.26 -9.63 -13.30
CA SER A 252 8.93 -9.52 -14.73
C SER A 252 8.46 -8.10 -15.12
N GLN A 253 8.11 -7.26 -14.14
CA GLN A 253 7.73 -5.86 -14.36
C GLN A 253 8.93 -4.90 -14.35
N ASN A 254 10.11 -5.36 -13.92
CA ASN A 254 11.37 -4.62 -14.00
C ASN A 254 12.38 -5.42 -14.83
N SER A 255 12.20 -5.42 -16.16
CA SER A 255 13.00 -6.20 -17.11
C SER A 255 13.97 -5.31 -17.88
N THR A 256 15.11 -4.98 -17.26
CA THR A 256 16.23 -4.30 -17.92
C THR A 256 17.01 -5.26 -18.82
N PRO A 257 17.82 -4.78 -19.77
CA PRO A 257 18.72 -5.64 -20.57
C PRO A 257 19.67 -6.48 -19.71
N ASP A 258 20.15 -5.97 -18.58
CA ASP A 258 20.98 -6.70 -17.63
C ASP A 258 20.22 -7.85 -16.99
N VAL A 259 18.99 -7.60 -16.51
CA VAL A 259 18.11 -8.66 -15.95
C VAL A 259 17.82 -9.72 -17.00
N ALA A 260 17.44 -9.32 -18.22
CA ALA A 260 17.18 -10.27 -19.32
C ALA A 260 18.41 -11.13 -19.64
N SER A 261 19.61 -10.54 -19.62
CA SER A 261 20.87 -11.27 -19.82
C SER A 261 21.09 -12.35 -18.74
N VAL A 262 20.91 -12.01 -17.47
CA VAL A 262 21.07 -12.97 -16.36
C VAL A 262 20.02 -14.07 -16.42
N VAL A 263 18.75 -13.73 -16.69
CA VAL A 263 17.66 -14.70 -16.89
C VAL A 263 18.00 -15.70 -18.01
N ASN A 264 18.49 -15.21 -19.15
CA ASN A 264 18.89 -16.08 -20.27
C ASN A 264 20.06 -17.00 -19.89
N LYS A 265 21.05 -16.48 -19.15
CA LYS A 265 22.18 -17.31 -18.64
C LYS A 265 21.69 -18.36 -17.65
N ALA A 266 20.74 -18.03 -16.77
CA ALA A 266 20.15 -18.98 -15.83
C ALA A 266 19.43 -20.12 -16.57
N LYS A 267 18.59 -19.78 -17.55
CA LYS A 267 17.90 -20.76 -18.41
C LYS A 267 18.90 -21.64 -19.17
N ALA A 268 19.94 -21.05 -19.76
CA ALA A 268 20.99 -21.80 -20.48
C ALA A 268 21.80 -22.73 -19.55
N ALA A 269 22.01 -22.36 -18.30
CA ALA A 269 22.63 -23.17 -17.27
C ALA A 269 21.71 -24.27 -16.71
N GLY A 270 20.43 -24.30 -17.10
CA GLY A 270 19.42 -25.24 -16.57
C GLY A 270 18.97 -24.92 -15.17
N ILE A 271 19.13 -23.64 -14.72
CA ILE A 271 18.61 -23.16 -13.44
C ILE A 271 17.16 -22.75 -13.66
N PRO A 272 16.21 -23.27 -12.88
CA PRO A 272 14.82 -22.79 -12.91
C PRO A 272 14.73 -21.30 -12.65
N VAL A 273 13.89 -20.61 -13.42
CA VAL A 273 13.62 -19.18 -13.28
C VAL A 273 12.17 -19.02 -12.85
N VAL A 274 11.94 -18.27 -11.79
CA VAL A 274 10.61 -18.01 -11.23
C VAL A 274 10.33 -16.53 -11.28
N GLU A 275 9.14 -16.18 -11.77
CA GLU A 275 8.68 -14.81 -11.85
C GLU A 275 8.03 -14.35 -10.54
N THR A 276 8.30 -13.10 -10.18
CA THR A 276 7.58 -12.32 -9.19
C THR A 276 7.14 -11.01 -9.81
N THR A 277 6.15 -10.35 -9.23
CA THR A 277 5.61 -9.09 -9.74
C THR A 277 5.34 -8.10 -8.63
N GLU A 278 5.36 -6.83 -8.94
CA GLU A 278 5.06 -5.76 -7.97
C GLU A 278 3.56 -5.58 -7.76
N THR A 279 2.78 -5.73 -8.82
CA THR A 279 1.32 -5.61 -8.79
C THR A 279 0.65 -6.97 -8.93
N LEU A 280 -0.64 -7.03 -8.61
CA LEU A 280 -1.44 -8.25 -8.69
C LEU A 280 -1.54 -8.74 -10.14
N ILE A 281 -1.19 -10.00 -10.38
CA ILE A 281 -1.38 -10.68 -11.68
C ILE A 281 -2.20 -11.96 -11.45
N PRO A 282 -3.37 -12.09 -12.10
CA PRO A 282 -4.09 -11.05 -12.84
C PRO A 282 -4.55 -9.90 -11.90
N ALA A 283 -4.85 -8.72 -12.44
CA ALA A 283 -5.27 -7.56 -11.63
C ALA A 283 -6.49 -7.83 -10.74
N SER A 284 -7.32 -8.80 -11.11
CA SER A 284 -8.48 -9.27 -10.33
C SER A 284 -8.14 -10.26 -9.22
N ALA A 285 -6.89 -10.69 -9.09
CA ALA A 285 -6.48 -11.62 -8.04
C ALA A 285 -6.59 -10.94 -6.66
N SER A 286 -6.84 -11.73 -5.63
CA SER A 286 -6.63 -11.25 -4.26
C SER A 286 -5.16 -11.35 -3.88
N PHE A 287 -4.73 -10.52 -2.91
CA PHE A 287 -3.37 -10.49 -2.39
C PHE A 287 -2.82 -11.90 -2.09
N GLN A 288 -3.57 -12.67 -1.31
CA GLN A 288 -3.14 -14.00 -0.88
C GLN A 288 -3.09 -15.03 -2.02
N VAL A 289 -3.99 -14.95 -2.99
CA VAL A 289 -3.97 -15.84 -4.15
C VAL A 289 -2.75 -15.54 -5.02
N TRP A 290 -2.50 -14.27 -5.30
CA TRP A 290 -1.34 -13.82 -6.04
C TRP A 290 -0.02 -14.26 -5.38
N GLN A 291 0.18 -13.94 -4.10
CA GLN A 291 1.38 -14.35 -3.36
C GLN A 291 1.53 -15.87 -3.30
N THR A 292 0.44 -16.60 -3.03
CA THR A 292 0.46 -18.06 -2.96
C THR A 292 0.85 -18.70 -4.30
N ASN A 293 0.38 -18.16 -5.42
CA ASN A 293 0.72 -18.67 -6.74
C ASN A 293 2.21 -18.52 -7.04
N GLN A 294 2.81 -17.38 -6.72
CA GLN A 294 4.26 -17.17 -6.87
C GLN A 294 5.07 -18.11 -5.95
N LEU A 295 4.62 -18.29 -4.71
CA LEU A 295 5.25 -19.23 -3.77
C LEU A 295 5.14 -20.69 -4.22
N LYS A 296 4.01 -21.11 -4.81
CA LYS A 296 3.83 -22.45 -5.39
C LYS A 296 4.74 -22.66 -6.59
N ALA A 297 4.89 -21.65 -7.46
CA ALA A 297 5.84 -21.71 -8.56
C ALA A 297 7.29 -21.86 -8.06
N LEU A 298 7.65 -21.12 -7.00
CA LEU A 298 8.96 -21.25 -6.37
C LEU A 298 9.17 -22.63 -5.72
N LEU A 299 8.17 -23.16 -5.03
CA LEU A 299 8.23 -24.50 -4.42
C LEU A 299 8.46 -25.56 -5.49
N ALA A 300 7.73 -25.52 -6.60
CA ALA A 300 7.91 -26.43 -7.73
C ALA A 300 9.31 -26.31 -8.35
N ALA A 301 9.82 -25.09 -8.53
CA ALA A 301 11.16 -24.83 -9.05
C ALA A 301 12.28 -25.33 -8.13
N LEU A 302 12.06 -25.34 -6.83
CA LEU A 302 12.96 -25.93 -5.85
C LEU A 302 12.97 -27.48 -5.88
N GLY A 303 11.97 -28.11 -6.51
CA GLY A 303 11.82 -29.56 -6.64
C GLY A 303 10.78 -30.15 -5.66
N GLY A 304 9.78 -29.34 -5.31
CA GLY A 304 8.70 -29.66 -4.36
C GLY A 304 7.49 -30.32 -4.93
#